data_a6a33a1820a7e4407f0499f07b3eb032
#
_entry.id   a6a33a1820a7e4407f0499f07b3eb032
#
_cell.length_a   1.000
_cell.length_b   1.000
_cell.length_c   1.000
_cell.angle_alpha   90.00
_cell.angle_beta   90.00
_cell.angle_gamma   90.00
#
_symmetry.space_group_name_H-M   'P 1'
#
loop_
_entity.id
_entity.type
_entity.pdbx_description
1 polymer ?
#
loop_
_entity_poly.entity_id
_entity_poly.type
_entity_poly.pdbx_seq_one_letter_code
_entity_poly.pdbx_strand_id
1 'polypeptide(L)'
;MQEDLQAMTAESINLDEVAGCSCLRARRAARQHTRLYDAELQPTGLTVNQLGLLAKLLGARRRGLGGLRLGSLAELVGMHFSTLNRDIKPLIKQGLLSDRANPNDRRIREVFITETGQARLRDAIPAWRRAQLHVHDVLGHEVSLSLNALLDLVNAKIAAPQNTTRSDSAHAT
;
A
#
# COMPACT_ATOMS: atom_id res chain seq x y z
N MET A 1 19.42 9.07 46.71
CA MET A 1 18.02 8.79 46.32
C MET A 1 17.38 9.90 45.46
N GLN A 2 17.75 11.18 45.59
CA GLN A 2 17.30 12.25 44.67
C GLN A 2 18.23 12.45 43.46
N GLU A 3 19.52 12.14 43.60
CA GLU A 3 20.51 12.19 42.50
C GLU A 3 20.34 11.04 41.51
N ASP A 4 19.92 9.86 41.97
CA ASP A 4 19.65 8.71 41.09
C ASP A 4 18.40 8.90 40.19
N LEU A 5 17.43 9.70 40.66
CA LEU A 5 16.22 10.02 39.87
C LEU A 5 16.50 11.04 38.75
N GLN A 6 17.52 11.90 38.92
CA GLN A 6 17.94 12.85 37.88
C GLN A 6 18.83 12.22 36.80
N ALA A 7 19.52 11.11 37.12
CA ALA A 7 20.30 10.35 36.14
C ALA A 7 19.43 9.52 35.16
N MET A 8 18.20 9.20 35.53
CA MET A 8 17.26 8.47 34.68
C MET A 8 16.51 9.35 33.64
N THR A 9 16.70 10.68 33.67
CA THR A 9 15.90 11.60 32.80
C THR A 9 16.65 12.22 31.64
N ALA A 10 17.84 11.75 31.31
CA ALA A 10 18.60 12.26 30.17
C ALA A 10 19.28 11.13 29.37
N GLU A 11 18.54 10.09 29.01
CA GLU A 11 18.90 9.36 27.82
C GLU A 11 18.70 10.33 26.65
N SER A 12 19.80 10.95 26.22
CA SER A 12 19.78 11.93 25.15
C SER A 12 19.25 11.23 23.90
N ILE A 13 18.06 11.66 23.45
CA ILE A 13 17.45 11.13 22.20
C ILE A 13 18.46 11.31 21.07
N ASN A 14 18.95 10.22 20.53
CA ASN A 14 19.83 10.25 19.37
C ASN A 14 18.98 10.51 18.11
N LEU A 15 18.94 11.76 17.67
CA LEU A 15 18.17 12.16 16.50
C LEU A 15 18.70 11.53 15.21
N ASP A 16 19.97 11.16 15.14
CA ASP A 16 20.55 10.50 13.97
C ASP A 16 20.04 9.06 13.83
N GLU A 17 19.83 8.35 14.93
CA GLU A 17 19.17 7.03 14.90
C GLU A 17 17.74 7.13 14.35
N VAL A 18 16.97 8.12 14.80
CA VAL A 18 15.62 8.36 14.29
C VAL A 18 15.65 8.75 12.81
N ALA A 19 16.59 9.59 12.39
CA ALA A 19 16.79 9.97 10.99
C ALA A 19 17.22 8.78 10.12
N GLY A 20 17.94 7.80 10.71
CA GLY A 20 18.33 6.54 10.08
C GLY A 20 17.19 5.56 9.82
N CYS A 21 16.00 5.78 10.40
CA CYS A 21 14.87 4.87 10.34
C CYS A 21 14.41 4.57 8.90
N SER A 22 14.50 3.30 8.51
CA SER A 22 14.07 2.83 7.18
C SER A 22 12.58 3.09 6.90
N CYS A 23 11.73 2.96 7.92
CA CYS A 23 10.30 3.24 7.80
C CYS A 23 10.04 4.73 7.43
N LEU A 24 10.72 5.67 8.09
CA LEU A 24 10.57 7.10 7.79
C LEU A 24 11.06 7.44 6.38
N ARG A 25 12.17 6.83 5.95
CA ARG A 25 12.72 6.98 4.58
C ARG A 25 11.76 6.42 3.53
N ALA A 26 11.25 5.19 3.72
CA ALA A 26 10.28 4.57 2.83
C ALA A 26 8.99 5.40 2.72
N ARG A 27 8.46 5.89 3.83
CA ARG A 27 7.27 6.76 3.85
C ARG A 27 7.50 8.09 3.11
N ARG A 28 8.69 8.69 3.26
CA ARG A 28 9.05 9.91 2.53
C ARG A 28 9.12 9.64 1.03
N ALA A 29 9.80 8.58 0.61
CA ALA A 29 9.89 8.17 -0.78
C ALA A 29 8.52 7.87 -1.37
N ALA A 30 7.69 7.08 -0.69
CA ALA A 30 6.33 6.76 -1.12
C ALA A 30 5.48 8.02 -1.32
N ARG A 31 5.57 9.02 -0.42
CA ARG A 31 4.84 10.28 -0.59
C ARG A 31 5.31 11.08 -1.80
N GLN A 32 6.62 11.09 -2.09
CA GLN A 32 7.16 11.80 -3.25
C GLN A 32 6.71 11.12 -4.55
N HIS A 33 6.81 9.78 -4.63
CA HIS A 33 6.31 9.01 -5.77
C HIS A 33 4.81 9.23 -5.99
N THR A 34 4.01 9.11 -4.93
CA THR A 34 2.55 9.33 -5.01
C THR A 34 2.23 10.69 -5.63
N ARG A 35 2.89 11.77 -5.18
CA ARG A 35 2.65 13.12 -5.73
C ARG A 35 2.97 13.21 -7.22
N LEU A 36 4.06 12.58 -7.66
CA LEU A 36 4.47 12.57 -9.07
C LEU A 36 3.43 11.85 -9.93
N TYR A 37 3.00 10.65 -9.50
CA TYR A 37 1.99 9.90 -10.23
C TYR A 37 0.62 10.58 -10.22
N ASP A 38 0.21 11.15 -9.08
CA ASP A 38 -1.08 11.83 -8.96
C ASP A 38 -1.13 13.10 -9.81
N ALA A 39 0.00 13.81 -9.98
CA ALA A 39 0.08 14.96 -10.88
C ALA A 39 -0.20 14.57 -12.35
N GLU A 40 0.40 13.48 -12.83
CA GLU A 40 0.14 12.96 -14.18
C GLU A 40 -1.27 12.38 -14.35
N LEU A 41 -1.80 11.76 -13.30
CA LEU A 41 -3.13 11.14 -13.29
C LEU A 41 -4.28 12.14 -13.10
N GLN A 42 -3.99 13.35 -12.64
CA GLN A 42 -5.00 14.37 -12.32
C GLN A 42 -6.06 14.56 -13.42
N PRO A 43 -5.72 14.62 -14.72
CA PRO A 43 -6.73 14.79 -15.78
C PRO A 43 -7.69 13.60 -15.91
N THR A 44 -7.34 12.43 -15.37
CA THR A 44 -8.17 11.23 -15.41
C THR A 44 -9.18 11.14 -14.26
N GLY A 45 -9.02 12.01 -13.25
CA GLY A 45 -9.81 12.00 -12.04
C GLY A 45 -9.49 10.82 -11.09
N LEU A 46 -8.37 10.13 -11.30
CA LEU A 46 -7.90 9.03 -10.45
C LEU A 46 -6.60 9.42 -9.73
N THR A 47 -6.45 8.95 -8.49
CA THR A 47 -5.14 8.88 -7.83
C THR A 47 -4.42 7.59 -8.19
N VAL A 48 -3.11 7.51 -7.96
CA VAL A 48 -2.33 6.28 -8.18
C VAL A 48 -2.84 5.12 -7.32
N ASN A 49 -3.30 5.39 -6.10
CA ASN A 49 -3.91 4.37 -5.25
C ASN A 49 -5.20 3.82 -5.86
N GLN A 50 -6.07 4.69 -6.35
CA GLN A 50 -7.34 4.31 -6.99
C GLN A 50 -7.09 3.52 -8.29
N LEU A 51 -6.13 3.96 -9.10
CA LEU A 51 -5.70 3.22 -10.29
C LEU A 51 -5.22 1.81 -9.91
N GLY A 52 -4.40 1.69 -8.88
CA GLY A 52 -3.93 0.40 -8.35
C GLY A 52 -5.06 -0.51 -7.90
N LEU A 53 -6.08 0.01 -7.20
CA LEU A 53 -7.28 -0.74 -6.79
C LEU A 53 -8.06 -1.27 -7.99
N LEU A 54 -8.32 -0.41 -9.00
CA LEU A 54 -9.00 -0.83 -10.23
C LEU A 54 -8.21 -1.92 -10.97
N ALA A 55 -6.89 -1.78 -11.06
CA ALA A 55 -6.02 -2.76 -11.70
C ALA A 55 -6.03 -4.13 -10.99
N LYS A 56 -5.98 -4.15 -9.64
CA LYS A 56 -6.06 -5.39 -8.85
C LYS A 56 -7.40 -6.10 -9.03
N LEU A 57 -8.50 -5.35 -9.02
CA LEU A 57 -9.84 -5.90 -9.23
C LEU A 57 -10.05 -6.40 -10.67
N LEU A 58 -9.51 -5.70 -11.67
CA LEU A 58 -9.50 -6.20 -13.04
C LEU A 58 -8.69 -7.48 -13.17
N GLY A 59 -7.54 -7.55 -12.52
CA GLY A 59 -6.72 -8.75 -12.47
C GLY A 59 -7.44 -9.94 -11.82
N ALA A 60 -8.18 -9.72 -10.73
CA ALA A 60 -9.00 -10.74 -10.09
C ALA A 60 -10.13 -11.24 -11.04
N ARG A 61 -10.85 -10.32 -11.66
CA ARG A 61 -11.89 -10.65 -12.65
C ARG A 61 -11.34 -11.50 -13.81
N ARG A 62 -10.18 -11.14 -14.37
CA ARG A 62 -9.53 -11.89 -15.46
C ARG A 62 -9.12 -13.30 -15.06
N ARG A 63 -8.83 -13.53 -13.77
CA ARG A 63 -8.54 -14.87 -13.21
C ARG A 63 -9.79 -15.66 -12.83
N GLY A 64 -10.98 -15.17 -13.14
CA GLY A 64 -12.24 -15.83 -12.83
C GLY A 64 -12.71 -15.71 -11.38
N LEU A 65 -12.03 -14.91 -10.56
CA LEU A 65 -12.39 -14.71 -9.15
C LEU A 65 -13.62 -13.80 -8.96
N GLY A 66 -14.08 -13.15 -10.03
CA GLY A 66 -15.18 -12.18 -9.98
C GLY A 66 -14.78 -10.93 -9.22
N GLY A 67 -15.18 -10.81 -7.95
CA GLY A 67 -14.81 -9.74 -7.03
C GLY A 67 -13.80 -10.18 -5.98
N LEU A 68 -13.42 -9.25 -5.11
CA LEU A 68 -12.57 -9.52 -3.95
C LEU A 68 -13.26 -9.07 -2.67
N ARG A 69 -13.11 -9.85 -1.60
CA ARG A 69 -13.52 -9.43 -0.26
C ARG A 69 -12.73 -8.20 0.15
N LEU A 70 -13.39 -7.25 0.80
CA LEU A 70 -12.73 -6.01 1.25
C LEU A 70 -11.49 -6.27 2.14
N GLY A 71 -11.57 -7.24 3.04
CA GLY A 71 -10.42 -7.64 3.87
C GLY A 71 -9.25 -8.14 3.04
N SER A 72 -9.51 -9.09 2.13
CA SER A 72 -8.48 -9.64 1.24
C SER A 72 -7.89 -8.57 0.30
N LEU A 73 -8.69 -7.59 -0.14
CA LEU A 73 -8.19 -6.49 -0.94
C LEU A 73 -7.28 -5.57 -0.11
N ALA A 74 -7.64 -5.31 1.17
CA ALA A 74 -6.81 -4.53 2.08
C ALA A 74 -5.43 -5.17 2.30
N GLU A 75 -5.41 -6.48 2.56
CA GLU A 75 -4.18 -7.27 2.67
C GLU A 75 -3.35 -7.22 1.39
N LEU A 76 -4.00 -7.43 0.23
CA LEU A 76 -3.33 -7.44 -1.09
C LEU A 76 -2.66 -6.12 -1.43
N VAL A 77 -3.20 -5.00 -0.98
CA VAL A 77 -2.64 -3.66 -1.25
C VAL A 77 -1.84 -3.09 -0.07
N GLY A 78 -1.71 -3.85 1.02
CA GLY A 78 -0.98 -3.42 2.22
C GLY A 78 -1.61 -2.22 2.92
N MET A 79 -2.94 -2.08 2.85
CA MET A 79 -3.66 -0.96 3.45
C MET A 79 -4.43 -1.40 4.70
N HIS A 80 -4.54 -0.48 5.67
CA HIS A 80 -5.50 -0.68 6.76
C HIS A 80 -6.93 -0.61 6.20
N PHE A 81 -7.83 -1.47 6.72
CA PHE A 81 -9.22 -1.58 6.25
C PHE A 81 -9.96 -0.23 6.18
N SER A 82 -9.77 0.63 7.19
CA SER A 82 -10.39 1.97 7.21
C SER A 82 -9.89 2.89 6.09
N THR A 83 -8.60 2.80 5.75
CA THR A 83 -8.00 3.56 4.64
C THR A 83 -8.55 3.08 3.31
N LEU A 84 -8.55 1.76 3.08
CA LEU A 84 -9.14 1.17 1.88
C LEU A 84 -10.61 1.57 1.70
N ASN A 85 -11.40 1.48 2.76
CA ASN A 85 -12.82 1.82 2.72
C ASN A 85 -13.06 3.29 2.33
N ARG A 86 -12.19 4.21 2.78
CA ARG A 86 -12.22 5.63 2.37
C ARG A 86 -11.90 5.80 0.89
N ASP A 87 -10.92 5.07 0.36
CA ASP A 87 -10.47 5.18 -1.02
C ASP A 87 -11.46 4.53 -2.01
N ILE A 88 -12.20 3.49 -1.58
CA ILE A 88 -13.20 2.79 -2.40
C ILE A 88 -14.51 3.58 -2.52
N LYS A 89 -14.97 4.24 -1.47
CA LYS A 89 -16.27 4.95 -1.47
C LYS A 89 -16.46 5.91 -2.65
N PRO A 90 -15.48 6.77 -3.00
CA PRO A 90 -15.60 7.64 -4.18
C PRO A 90 -15.72 6.86 -5.48
N LEU A 91 -15.01 5.73 -5.61
CA LEU A 91 -15.06 4.89 -6.81
C LEU A 91 -16.41 4.21 -6.98
N ILE A 92 -17.04 3.76 -5.88
CA ILE A 92 -18.41 3.23 -5.90
C ILE A 92 -19.40 4.34 -6.26
N LYS A 93 -19.28 5.53 -5.66
CA LYS A 93 -20.14 6.68 -5.96
C LYS A 93 -20.06 7.09 -7.43
N GLN A 94 -18.90 6.95 -8.06
CA GLN A 94 -18.69 7.22 -9.49
C GLN A 94 -19.12 6.05 -10.40
N GLY A 95 -19.60 4.94 -9.86
CA GLY A 95 -19.98 3.75 -10.62
C GLY A 95 -18.77 2.99 -11.22
N LEU A 96 -17.55 3.27 -10.78
CA LEU A 96 -16.34 2.58 -11.26
C LEU A 96 -16.17 1.22 -10.57
N LEU A 97 -16.65 1.12 -9.35
CA LEU A 97 -16.75 -0.12 -8.59
C LEU A 97 -18.21 -0.36 -8.18
N SER A 98 -18.55 -1.62 -7.97
CA SER A 98 -19.76 -2.03 -7.28
C SER A 98 -19.39 -2.89 -6.09
N ASP A 99 -20.21 -2.86 -5.04
CA ASP A 99 -20.05 -3.71 -3.89
C ASP A 99 -21.32 -4.51 -3.61
N ARG A 100 -21.18 -5.73 -3.13
CA ARG A 100 -22.29 -6.64 -2.83
C ARG A 100 -21.99 -7.37 -1.54
N ALA A 101 -23.06 -7.69 -0.80
CA ALA A 101 -22.95 -8.66 0.28
C ALA A 101 -22.71 -10.05 -0.32
N ASN A 102 -21.82 -10.82 0.30
CA ASN A 102 -21.63 -12.21 -0.10
C ASN A 102 -22.92 -13.01 0.12
N PRO A 103 -23.36 -13.82 -0.85
CA PRO A 103 -24.63 -14.56 -0.74
C PRO A 103 -24.64 -15.56 0.43
N ASN A 104 -23.48 -16.08 0.84
CA ASN A 104 -23.36 -17.06 1.92
C ASN A 104 -23.15 -16.41 3.30
N ASP A 105 -22.62 -15.18 3.36
CA ASP A 105 -22.47 -14.40 4.60
C ASP A 105 -22.58 -12.90 4.30
N ARG A 106 -23.72 -12.33 4.64
CA ARG A 106 -24.03 -10.91 4.41
C ARG A 106 -23.13 -9.92 5.16
N ARG A 107 -22.35 -10.38 6.13
CA ARG A 107 -21.34 -9.56 6.83
C ARG A 107 -20.11 -9.33 5.96
N ILE A 108 -19.86 -10.21 4.99
CA ILE A 108 -18.77 -10.12 4.05
C ILE A 108 -19.21 -9.26 2.86
N ARG A 109 -18.45 -8.20 2.60
CA ARG A 109 -18.64 -7.35 1.43
C ARG A 109 -17.58 -7.68 0.37
N GLU A 110 -18.03 -7.85 -0.85
CA GLU A 110 -17.19 -8.09 -2.03
C GLU A 110 -17.27 -6.90 -2.96
N VAL A 111 -16.14 -6.51 -3.52
CA VAL A 111 -16.00 -5.38 -4.44
C VAL A 111 -15.63 -5.88 -5.83
N PHE A 112 -16.26 -5.31 -6.81
CA PHE A 112 -16.14 -5.66 -8.24
C PHE A 112 -15.80 -4.44 -9.05
N ILE A 113 -14.95 -4.61 -10.07
CA ILE A 113 -14.79 -3.57 -11.09
C ILE A 113 -15.94 -3.64 -12.09
N THR A 114 -16.53 -2.48 -12.39
CA THR A 114 -17.59 -2.35 -13.40
C THR A 114 -16.98 -2.18 -14.80
N GLU A 115 -17.81 -2.25 -15.84
CA GLU A 115 -17.37 -1.92 -17.21
C GLU A 115 -16.89 -0.47 -17.31
N THR A 116 -17.60 0.46 -16.65
CA THR A 116 -17.17 1.87 -16.54
C THR A 116 -15.82 2.01 -15.85
N GLY A 117 -15.59 1.22 -14.77
CA GLY A 117 -14.30 1.19 -14.08
C GLY A 117 -13.17 0.66 -14.97
N GLN A 118 -13.44 -0.37 -15.78
CA GLN A 118 -12.46 -0.89 -16.74
C GLN A 118 -12.14 0.12 -17.83
N ALA A 119 -13.16 0.83 -18.36
CA ALA A 119 -12.95 1.89 -19.33
C ALA A 119 -12.10 3.01 -18.74
N ARG A 120 -12.45 3.51 -17.53
CA ARG A 120 -11.69 4.55 -16.83
C ARG A 120 -10.24 4.12 -16.58
N LEU A 121 -10.00 2.88 -16.16
CA LEU A 121 -8.65 2.35 -15.97
C LEU A 121 -7.87 2.36 -17.30
N ARG A 122 -8.49 1.92 -18.41
CA ARG A 122 -7.86 1.91 -19.73
C ARG A 122 -7.46 3.31 -20.16
N ASP A 123 -8.34 4.29 -19.95
CA ASP A 123 -8.11 5.70 -20.32
C ASP A 123 -7.03 6.36 -19.46
N ALA A 124 -6.81 5.86 -18.23
CA ALA A 124 -5.78 6.36 -17.33
C ALA A 124 -4.37 5.78 -17.62
N ILE A 125 -4.25 4.65 -18.33
CA ILE A 125 -2.95 4.00 -18.60
C ILE A 125 -1.95 4.91 -19.31
N PRO A 126 -2.31 5.73 -20.31
CA PRO A 126 -1.35 6.66 -20.93
C PRO A 126 -0.74 7.66 -19.92
N ALA A 127 -1.54 8.21 -19.03
CA ALA A 127 -1.07 9.11 -17.97
C ALA A 127 -0.14 8.39 -16.97
N TRP A 128 -0.52 7.20 -16.54
CA TRP A 128 0.33 6.37 -15.70
C TRP A 128 1.67 6.02 -16.38
N ARG A 129 1.68 5.74 -17.68
CA ARG A 129 2.93 5.50 -18.43
C ARG A 129 3.83 6.73 -18.47
N ARG A 130 3.29 7.95 -18.62
CA ARG A 130 4.09 9.18 -18.53
C ARG A 130 4.73 9.33 -17.15
N ALA A 131 3.98 9.07 -16.08
CA ALA A 131 4.53 9.07 -14.73
C ALA A 131 5.69 8.07 -14.56
N GLN A 132 5.52 6.85 -15.11
CA GLN A 132 6.58 5.84 -15.11
C GLN A 132 7.84 6.31 -15.86
N LEU A 133 7.68 6.89 -17.06
CA LEU A 133 8.81 7.43 -17.80
C LEU A 133 9.50 8.54 -17.02
N HIS A 134 8.75 9.46 -16.43
CA HIS A 134 9.31 10.53 -15.59
C HIS A 134 10.12 9.98 -14.40
N VAL A 135 9.62 8.94 -13.71
CA VAL A 135 10.40 8.28 -12.64
C VAL A 135 11.69 7.67 -13.19
N HIS A 136 11.64 7.00 -14.34
CA HIS A 136 12.82 6.43 -14.98
C HIS A 136 13.83 7.51 -15.40
N ASP A 137 13.36 8.65 -15.90
CA ASP A 137 14.22 9.77 -16.30
C ASP A 137 14.94 10.39 -15.08
N VAL A 138 14.22 10.53 -13.96
CA VAL A 138 14.75 11.13 -12.72
C VAL A 138 15.71 10.19 -11.98
N LEU A 139 15.37 8.91 -11.87
CA LEU A 139 16.14 7.92 -11.10
C LEU A 139 17.22 7.23 -11.94
N GLY A 140 17.03 7.16 -13.24
CA GLY A 140 17.77 6.27 -14.12
C GLY A 140 17.24 4.83 -14.07
N HIS A 141 17.53 4.07 -15.11
CA HIS A 141 16.99 2.71 -15.29
C HIS A 141 17.42 1.75 -14.18
N GLU A 142 18.71 1.71 -13.87
CA GLU A 142 19.26 0.78 -12.88
C GLU A 142 18.74 1.03 -11.46
N VAL A 143 18.65 2.31 -11.05
CA VAL A 143 18.11 2.67 -9.73
C VAL A 143 16.63 2.31 -9.63
N SER A 144 15.85 2.53 -10.71
CA SER A 144 14.43 2.17 -10.74
C SER A 144 14.21 0.67 -10.61
N LEU A 145 15.01 -0.16 -11.29
CA LEU A 145 14.94 -1.62 -11.18
C LEU A 145 15.34 -2.10 -9.78
N SER A 146 16.43 -1.56 -9.24
CA SER A 146 16.93 -1.90 -7.91
C SER A 146 15.92 -1.52 -6.82
N LEU A 147 15.30 -0.34 -6.93
CA LEU A 147 14.27 0.10 -6.00
C LEU A 147 13.08 -0.86 -6.00
N ASN A 148 12.56 -1.23 -7.18
CA ASN A 148 11.43 -2.16 -7.28
C ASN A 148 11.78 -3.52 -6.66
N ALA A 149 12.96 -4.08 -6.97
CA ALA A 149 13.41 -5.35 -6.41
C ALA A 149 13.55 -5.31 -4.87
N LEU A 150 14.08 -4.20 -4.33
CA LEU A 150 14.19 -4.01 -2.88
C LEU A 150 12.81 -3.87 -2.21
N LEU A 151 11.89 -3.14 -2.81
CA LEU A 151 10.52 -3.01 -2.30
C LEU A 151 9.79 -4.35 -2.29
N ASP A 152 9.94 -5.16 -3.36
CA ASP A 152 9.35 -6.50 -3.43
C ASP A 152 9.95 -7.43 -2.36
N LEU A 153 11.27 -7.40 -2.17
CA LEU A 153 11.96 -8.16 -1.14
C LEU A 153 11.50 -7.77 0.28
N VAL A 154 11.40 -6.47 0.56
CA VAL A 154 10.92 -5.95 1.86
C VAL A 154 9.49 -6.40 2.11
N ASN A 155 8.61 -6.25 1.13
CA ASN A 155 7.22 -6.69 1.25
C ASN A 155 7.12 -8.20 1.51
N ALA A 156 7.87 -9.02 0.78
CA ALA A 156 7.88 -10.47 0.97
C ALA A 156 8.38 -10.87 2.37
N LYS A 157 9.46 -10.22 2.87
CA LYS A 157 10.03 -10.53 4.18
C LYS A 157 9.16 -10.06 5.35
N ILE A 158 8.51 -8.90 5.24
CA ILE A 158 7.63 -8.37 6.29
C ILE A 158 6.31 -9.15 6.34
N ALA A 159 5.78 -9.57 5.17
CA ALA A 159 4.55 -10.36 5.09
C ALA A 159 4.73 -11.83 5.50
N ALA A 160 5.97 -12.35 5.52
CA ALA A 160 6.24 -13.71 5.97
C ALA A 160 5.85 -13.85 7.46
N PRO A 161 5.13 -14.92 7.86
CA PRO A 161 4.83 -15.17 9.25
C PRO A 161 6.15 -15.24 10.04
N GLN A 162 6.33 -14.31 10.98
CA GLN A 162 7.49 -14.34 11.86
C GLN A 162 7.31 -15.54 12.80
N ASN A 163 8.05 -16.62 12.54
CA ASN A 163 8.23 -17.69 13.52
C ASN A 163 8.93 -17.07 14.75
N THR A 164 8.14 -16.59 15.70
CA THR A 164 8.61 -16.18 17.01
C THR A 164 9.02 -17.45 17.74
N THR A 165 10.22 -17.96 17.52
CA THR A 165 10.92 -18.79 18.50
C THR A 165 11.22 -17.87 19.69
N ARG A 166 10.22 -17.68 20.55
CA ARG A 166 10.50 -17.37 21.95
C ARG A 166 11.31 -18.55 22.47
N SER A 167 12.60 -18.36 22.57
CA SER A 167 13.44 -19.19 23.42
C SER A 167 12.94 -18.98 24.86
N ASP A 168 12.09 -19.90 25.34
CA ASP A 168 11.92 -20.14 26.75
C ASP A 168 13.25 -20.65 27.30
N SER A 169 14.17 -19.73 27.60
CA SER A 169 15.32 -20.05 28.41
C SER A 169 14.92 -19.86 29.90
N ALA A 170 14.44 -20.99 30.43
CA ALA A 170 14.89 -21.53 31.69
C ALA A 170 14.93 -20.59 32.91
N HIS A 171 13.92 -20.69 33.74
CA HIS A 171 14.16 -20.71 35.16
C HIS A 171 14.02 -22.17 35.62
N ALA A 172 15.14 -22.83 35.75
CA ALA A 172 15.33 -24.01 36.59
C ALA A 172 16.45 -23.69 37.54
N THR A 173 16.15 -23.62 38.78
CA THR A 173 16.81 -23.89 40.04
C THR A 173 16.69 -22.73 41.01
#